data_ef8d737a331231a44219cc2ff0030bae
#
_entry.id   ef8d737a331231a44219cc2ff0030bae
#
_cell.length_a   1.000
_cell.length_b   1.000
_cell.length_c   1.000
_cell.angle_alpha   90.00
_cell.angle_beta   90.00
_cell.angle_gamma   90.00
#
_symmetry.space_group_name_H-M   'P 1'
#
loop_
_entity.id
_entity.type
_entity.pdbx_description
1 polymer ?
#
loop_
_entity_poly.entity_id
_entity_poly.type
_entity_poly.pdbx_seq_one_letter_code
_entity_poly.pdbx_strand_id
1 'polypeptide(L)'
;MIRFYNGPVLTLQQDQMNITHQEVWVDGNRIVCLGANPGAKADREIDLNGDLLMPAFKNAHTHSAMTFGRSFSDDLPLQSWLYDKIFPLEAKLTAEDIYHLSRLAFLEYLESGISACFDMYYFCLLYTSPSPRDPKTS
;
A
#
# COMPACT_ATOMS: atom_id res chain seq x y z
N MET A 1 -12.11 -4.87 -19.19
CA MET A 1 -12.42 -3.63 -18.44
C MET A 1 -13.20 -3.95 -17.16
N ILE A 2 -12.99 -3.18 -16.11
CA ILE A 2 -13.73 -3.25 -14.83
C ILE A 2 -14.56 -1.97 -14.72
N ARG A 3 -15.83 -2.10 -14.33
CA ARG A 3 -16.73 -0.98 -14.05
C ARG A 3 -17.04 -0.94 -12.56
N PHE A 4 -16.82 0.21 -11.92
CA PHE A 4 -17.30 0.52 -10.57
C PHE A 4 -18.51 1.44 -10.70
N TYR A 5 -19.57 1.17 -9.96
CA TYR A 5 -20.82 1.92 -10.05
C TYR A 5 -21.56 1.93 -8.69
N ASN A 6 -22.64 2.72 -8.61
CA ASN A 6 -23.53 2.78 -7.44
C ASN A 6 -22.85 3.23 -6.16
N GLY A 7 -21.95 4.22 -6.23
CA GLY A 7 -21.32 4.83 -5.08
C GLY A 7 -20.69 6.18 -5.39
N PRO A 8 -20.38 6.96 -4.35
CA PRO A 8 -19.64 8.22 -4.50
C PRO A 8 -18.18 7.95 -4.88
N VAL A 9 -17.60 8.86 -5.65
CA VAL A 9 -16.21 8.82 -6.10
C VAL A 9 -15.51 10.11 -5.68
N LEU A 10 -14.42 9.98 -4.94
CA LEU A 10 -13.54 11.09 -4.59
C LEU A 10 -12.54 11.33 -5.73
N THR A 11 -12.59 12.51 -6.32
CA THR A 11 -11.64 12.94 -7.35
C THR A 11 -10.88 14.18 -6.91
N LEU A 12 -9.65 14.34 -7.40
CA LEU A 12 -8.86 15.55 -7.24
C LEU A 12 -8.80 16.26 -8.60
N GLN A 13 -9.38 17.44 -8.68
CA GLN A 13 -9.36 18.28 -9.88
C GLN A 13 -8.90 19.67 -9.50
N GLN A 14 -7.86 20.18 -10.16
CA GLN A 14 -7.29 21.52 -9.91
C GLN A 14 -7.01 21.78 -8.41
N ASP A 15 -6.39 20.77 -7.74
CA ASP A 15 -6.09 20.77 -6.31
C ASP A 15 -7.32 20.88 -5.37
N GLN A 16 -8.51 20.65 -5.89
CA GLN A 16 -9.74 20.58 -5.10
C GLN A 16 -10.27 19.15 -5.05
N MET A 17 -10.60 18.71 -3.84
CA MET A 17 -11.28 17.44 -3.65
C MET A 17 -12.77 17.60 -3.96
N ASN A 18 -13.27 16.73 -4.84
CA ASN A 18 -14.67 16.70 -5.22
C ASN A 18 -15.21 15.28 -5.02
N ILE A 19 -16.41 15.18 -4.45
CA ILE A 19 -17.14 13.93 -4.34
C ILE A 19 -18.29 13.99 -5.34
N THR A 20 -18.31 13.04 -6.27
CA THR A 20 -19.33 12.96 -7.32
C THR A 20 -19.89 11.55 -7.38
N HIS A 21 -21.16 11.42 -7.80
CA HIS A 21 -21.75 10.12 -8.10
C HIS A 21 -21.58 9.82 -9.59
N GLN A 22 -20.60 9.01 -9.91
CA GLN A 22 -20.28 8.64 -11.29
C GLN A 22 -19.67 7.25 -11.37
N GLU A 23 -19.71 6.66 -12.56
CA GLU A 23 -19.03 5.40 -12.79
C GLU A 23 -17.52 5.62 -12.99
N VAL A 24 -16.74 4.61 -12.63
CA VAL A 24 -15.31 4.56 -12.93
C VAL A 24 -15.03 3.30 -13.75
N TRP A 25 -14.42 3.50 -14.92
CA TRP A 25 -14.04 2.42 -15.81
C TRP A 25 -12.54 2.27 -15.86
N VAL A 26 -12.06 1.05 -15.65
CA VAL A 26 -10.64 0.71 -15.59
C VAL A 26 -10.31 -0.34 -16.64
N ASP A 27 -9.24 -0.11 -17.38
CA ASP A 27 -8.67 -1.09 -18.29
C ASP A 27 -7.20 -1.32 -17.93
N GLY A 28 -6.87 -2.59 -17.61
CA GLY A 28 -5.56 -2.92 -17.06
C GLY A 28 -5.26 -2.12 -15.78
N ASN A 29 -4.28 -1.23 -15.85
CA ASN A 29 -3.84 -0.38 -14.75
C ASN A 29 -4.23 1.11 -14.91
N ARG A 30 -5.19 1.41 -15.78
CA ARG A 30 -5.58 2.78 -16.12
C ARG A 30 -7.06 3.02 -15.94
N ILE A 31 -7.42 4.17 -15.37
CA ILE A 31 -8.77 4.71 -15.45
C ILE A 31 -8.95 5.26 -16.88
N VAL A 32 -9.91 4.72 -17.60
CA VAL A 32 -10.16 5.09 -19.02
C VAL A 32 -11.39 5.96 -19.19
N CYS A 33 -12.32 5.94 -18.21
CA CYS A 33 -13.50 6.80 -18.24
C CYS A 33 -13.98 7.09 -16.82
N LEU A 34 -14.43 8.31 -16.61
CA LEU A 34 -15.20 8.76 -15.46
C LEU A 34 -16.60 9.17 -15.96
N GLY A 35 -17.63 8.56 -15.42
CA GLY A 35 -19.02 8.71 -15.86
C GLY A 35 -19.49 7.55 -16.75
N ALA A 36 -20.63 7.74 -17.38
CA ALA A 36 -21.20 6.73 -18.27
C ALA A 36 -20.29 6.49 -19.49
N ASN A 37 -20.12 5.23 -19.86
CA ASN A 37 -19.35 4.82 -21.04
C ASN A 37 -20.25 3.99 -21.97
N PRO A 38 -21.15 4.66 -22.73
CA PRO A 38 -22.10 3.99 -23.59
C PRO A 38 -21.39 3.20 -24.70
N GLY A 39 -21.76 1.92 -24.85
CA GLY A 39 -21.16 1.02 -25.83
C GLY A 39 -19.95 0.25 -25.35
N ALA A 40 -19.39 0.58 -24.19
CA ALA A 40 -18.35 -0.23 -23.56
C ALA A 40 -18.98 -1.46 -22.87
N LYS A 41 -18.24 -2.58 -22.90
CA LYS A 41 -18.62 -3.80 -22.20
C LYS A 41 -17.63 -4.04 -21.07
N ALA A 42 -18.13 -4.15 -19.85
CA ALA A 42 -17.33 -4.55 -18.71
C ALA A 42 -17.20 -6.08 -18.67
N ASP A 43 -16.00 -6.57 -18.40
CA ASP A 43 -15.75 -7.98 -18.11
C ASP A 43 -16.08 -8.29 -16.65
N ARG A 44 -16.00 -7.27 -15.79
CA ARG A 44 -16.36 -7.34 -14.38
C ARG A 44 -17.03 -6.05 -13.95
N GLU A 45 -18.11 -6.17 -13.20
CA GLU A 45 -18.81 -5.05 -12.57
C GLU A 45 -18.68 -5.16 -11.05
N ILE A 46 -18.41 -4.02 -10.40
CA ILE A 46 -18.30 -3.90 -8.97
C ILE A 46 -19.31 -2.86 -8.50
N ASP A 47 -20.33 -3.35 -7.83
CA ASP A 47 -21.33 -2.50 -7.15
C ASP A 47 -20.71 -1.99 -5.85
N LEU A 48 -20.55 -0.67 -5.73
CA LEU A 48 -20.03 -0.04 -4.52
C LEU A 48 -21.05 -0.02 -3.39
N ASN A 49 -22.33 -0.27 -3.70
CA ASN A 49 -23.41 -0.30 -2.71
C ASN A 49 -23.41 0.91 -1.76
N GLY A 50 -23.07 2.07 -2.28
CA GLY A 50 -22.96 3.31 -1.52
C GLY A 50 -21.58 3.57 -0.90
N ASP A 51 -20.65 2.64 -0.96
CA ASP A 51 -19.28 2.84 -0.48
C ASP A 51 -18.52 3.86 -1.34
N LEU A 52 -17.63 4.62 -0.69
CA LEU A 52 -16.82 5.63 -1.33
C LEU A 52 -15.63 5.00 -2.06
N LEU A 53 -15.56 5.21 -3.37
CA LEU A 53 -14.34 4.93 -4.15
C LEU A 53 -13.40 6.13 -4.11
N MET A 54 -12.18 5.92 -3.66
CA MET A 54 -11.18 6.98 -3.53
C MET A 54 -9.78 6.50 -3.90
N PRO A 55 -8.84 7.40 -4.22
CA PRO A 55 -7.43 7.06 -4.37
C PRO A 55 -6.88 6.42 -3.09
N ALA A 56 -6.06 5.39 -3.24
CA ALA A 56 -5.42 4.73 -2.11
C ALA A 56 -4.46 5.67 -1.38
N PHE A 57 -4.28 5.41 -0.09
CA PHE A 57 -3.33 6.14 0.73
C PHE A 57 -1.88 5.86 0.36
N LYS A 58 -1.00 6.78 0.73
CA LYS A 58 0.45 6.65 0.62
C LYS A 58 1.06 6.82 1.99
N ASN A 59 1.86 5.85 2.41
CA ASN A 59 2.58 5.91 3.67
C ASN A 59 3.97 6.53 3.42
N ALA A 60 4.20 7.74 3.92
CA ALA A 60 5.43 8.48 3.71
C ALA A 60 6.54 8.13 4.73
N HIS A 61 6.26 7.30 5.75
CA HIS A 61 7.23 6.90 6.76
C HIS A 61 6.90 5.52 7.30
N THR A 62 7.78 4.54 7.03
CA THR A 62 7.63 3.18 7.54
C THR A 62 8.97 2.46 7.63
N HIS A 63 8.99 1.37 8.40
CA HIS A 63 10.10 0.42 8.56
C HIS A 63 9.50 -0.98 8.41
N SER A 64 9.24 -1.40 7.18
CA SER A 64 8.38 -2.55 6.90
C SER A 64 8.83 -3.85 7.55
N ALA A 65 10.14 -4.15 7.58
CA ALA A 65 10.63 -5.36 8.19
C ALA A 65 10.62 -5.35 9.72
N MET A 66 10.30 -4.22 10.36
CA MET A 66 10.27 -4.13 11.83
C MET A 66 8.98 -4.67 12.46
N THR A 67 8.16 -5.39 11.72
CA THR A 67 6.94 -6.03 12.25
C THR A 67 7.23 -6.99 13.42
N PHE A 68 8.43 -7.54 13.51
CA PHE A 68 8.87 -8.35 14.65
C PHE A 68 8.90 -7.58 15.99
N GLY A 69 9.11 -6.25 15.92
CA GLY A 69 9.30 -5.40 17.09
C GLY A 69 8.02 -4.84 17.69
N ARG A 70 6.85 -5.24 17.21
CA ARG A 70 5.58 -4.73 17.71
C ARG A 70 5.38 -5.05 19.19
N SER A 71 5.02 -4.03 19.98
CA SER A 71 4.86 -4.12 21.42
C SER A 71 6.09 -4.69 22.17
N PHE A 72 7.25 -4.63 21.52
CA PHE A 72 8.51 -5.02 22.12
C PHE A 72 9.21 -3.79 22.69
N SER A 73 9.24 -3.67 24.00
CA SER A 73 9.94 -2.58 24.72
C SER A 73 9.27 -1.20 24.51
N ASP A 74 8.01 -1.09 24.85
CA ASP A 74 7.30 0.17 24.95
C ASP A 74 7.85 1.04 26.09
N ASP A 75 7.61 2.36 26.04
CA ASP A 75 7.94 3.35 27.08
C ASP A 75 9.44 3.56 27.38
N LEU A 76 10.32 3.27 26.44
CA LEU A 76 11.74 3.54 26.57
C LEU A 76 12.14 4.84 25.86
N PRO A 77 13.15 5.59 26.40
CA PRO A 77 13.79 6.65 25.62
C PRO A 77 14.34 6.12 24.30
N LEU A 78 14.28 6.94 23.23
CA LEU A 78 14.66 6.52 21.88
C LEU A 78 16.05 5.87 21.81
N GLN A 79 17.03 6.41 22.52
CA GLN A 79 18.41 5.89 22.52
C GLN A 79 18.45 4.45 23.09
N SER A 80 17.86 4.24 24.27
CA SER A 80 17.79 2.92 24.90
C SER A 80 16.96 1.94 24.08
N TRP A 81 15.85 2.41 23.50
CA TRP A 81 15.03 1.60 22.60
C TRP A 81 15.83 1.11 21.39
N LEU A 82 16.56 2.00 20.71
CA LEU A 82 17.36 1.64 19.54
C LEU A 82 18.55 0.74 19.90
N TYR A 83 19.43 1.19 20.80
CA TYR A 83 20.73 0.55 21.02
C TYR A 83 20.64 -0.70 21.89
N ASP A 84 19.75 -0.70 22.89
CA ASP A 84 19.67 -1.82 23.84
C ASP A 84 18.66 -2.89 23.42
N LYS A 85 17.72 -2.55 22.51
CA LYS A 85 16.61 -3.45 22.13
C LYS A 85 16.56 -3.74 20.64
N ILE A 86 16.40 -2.72 19.80
CA ILE A 86 16.11 -2.93 18.37
C ILE A 86 17.35 -3.43 17.62
N PHE A 87 18.46 -2.71 17.67
CA PHE A 87 19.67 -3.08 16.93
C PHE A 87 20.21 -4.48 17.27
N PRO A 88 20.22 -4.93 18.54
CA PRO A 88 20.62 -6.30 18.88
C PRO A 88 19.68 -7.38 18.32
N LEU A 89 18.40 -7.06 18.09
CA LEU A 89 17.45 -7.97 17.44
C LEU A 89 17.64 -7.96 15.93
N GLU A 90 17.72 -6.78 15.33
CA GLU A 90 17.94 -6.65 13.88
C GLU A 90 19.22 -7.34 13.42
N ALA A 91 20.27 -7.30 14.23
CA ALA A 91 21.54 -7.96 13.94
C ALA A 91 21.43 -9.50 13.83
N LYS A 92 20.31 -10.08 14.30
CA LYS A 92 20.05 -11.53 14.21
C LYS A 92 19.18 -11.91 13.03
N LEU A 93 18.58 -10.94 12.35
CA LEU A 93 17.71 -11.21 11.21
C LEU A 93 18.52 -11.65 9.99
N THR A 94 18.02 -12.67 9.35
CA THR A 94 18.51 -13.11 8.04
C THR A 94 17.80 -12.35 6.92
N ALA A 95 18.32 -12.44 5.69
CA ALA A 95 17.65 -11.91 4.52
C ALA A 95 16.24 -12.51 4.31
N GLU A 96 16.07 -13.78 4.64
CA GLU A 96 14.80 -14.49 4.56
C GLU A 96 13.80 -13.95 5.60
N ASP A 97 14.25 -13.69 6.83
CA ASP A 97 13.41 -13.06 7.86
C ASP A 97 12.93 -11.67 7.42
N ILE A 98 13.83 -10.84 6.92
CA ILE A 98 13.51 -9.50 6.40
C ILE A 98 12.48 -9.58 5.27
N TYR A 99 12.64 -10.53 4.35
CA TYR A 99 11.68 -10.76 3.27
C TYR A 99 10.28 -11.09 3.80
N HIS A 100 10.17 -12.05 4.72
CA HIS A 100 8.88 -12.47 5.25
C HIS A 100 8.22 -11.40 6.13
N LEU A 101 8.99 -10.69 6.95
CA LEU A 101 8.51 -9.59 7.78
C LEU A 101 8.01 -8.42 6.94
N SER A 102 8.74 -8.07 5.87
CA SER A 102 8.31 -7.04 4.92
C SER A 102 7.02 -7.43 4.19
N ARG A 103 6.89 -8.71 3.79
CA ARG A 103 5.64 -9.20 3.17
C ARG A 103 4.45 -9.07 4.10
N LEU A 104 4.62 -9.35 5.38
CA LEU A 104 3.55 -9.16 6.38
C LEU A 104 3.13 -7.69 6.43
N ALA A 105 4.09 -6.76 6.52
CA ALA A 105 3.80 -5.33 6.50
C ALA A 105 3.05 -4.91 5.22
N PHE A 106 3.48 -5.39 4.06
CA PHE A 106 2.85 -5.04 2.78
C PHE A 106 1.42 -5.57 2.66
N LEU A 107 1.13 -6.75 3.21
CA LEU A 107 -0.25 -7.24 3.29
C LEU A 107 -1.12 -6.33 4.15
N GLU A 108 -0.63 -5.91 5.30
CA GLU A 108 -1.34 -4.98 6.18
C GLU A 108 -1.54 -3.60 5.53
N TYR A 109 -0.55 -3.12 4.75
CA TYR A 109 -0.73 -1.88 3.99
C TYR A 109 -1.87 -2.01 2.98
N LEU A 110 -1.94 -3.11 2.24
CA LEU A 110 -3.02 -3.35 1.29
C LEU A 110 -4.38 -3.44 1.98
N GLU A 111 -4.48 -4.16 3.09
CA GLU A 111 -5.71 -4.24 3.90
C GLU A 111 -6.13 -2.89 4.46
N SER A 112 -5.17 -2.01 4.74
CA SER A 112 -5.42 -0.64 5.21
C SER A 112 -5.63 0.38 4.08
N GLY A 113 -5.69 -0.07 2.82
CA GLY A 113 -5.87 0.81 1.67
C GLY A 113 -4.63 1.62 1.28
N ILE A 114 -3.44 1.20 1.71
CA ILE A 114 -2.16 1.84 1.35
C ILE A 114 -1.58 1.15 0.11
N SER A 115 -1.39 1.89 -0.98
CA SER A 115 -0.88 1.37 -2.26
C SER A 115 0.58 1.72 -2.55
N ALA A 116 1.17 2.60 -1.75
CA ALA A 116 2.58 2.99 -1.87
C ALA A 116 3.13 3.36 -0.50
N CYS A 117 4.40 3.04 -0.26
CA CYS A 117 5.10 3.44 0.96
C CYS A 117 6.50 3.93 0.64
N PHE A 118 6.99 4.84 1.47
CA PHE A 118 8.40 5.21 1.56
C PHE A 118 9.00 4.45 2.72
N ASP A 119 9.72 3.37 2.39
CA ASP A 119 10.33 2.49 3.39
C ASP A 119 11.72 2.99 3.77
N MET A 120 11.91 3.29 5.04
CA MET A 120 13.17 3.78 5.61
C MET A 120 13.93 2.67 6.34
N TYR A 121 13.84 1.43 5.88
CA TYR A 121 14.53 0.31 6.48
C TYR A 121 15.93 0.13 5.88
N TYR A 122 16.97 0.42 6.66
CA TYR A 122 18.37 0.47 6.18
C TYR A 122 18.95 -0.91 5.83
N PHE A 123 18.47 -1.97 6.47
CA PHE A 123 18.89 -3.34 6.17
C PHE A 123 18.13 -3.97 5.00
N CYS A 124 17.24 -3.23 4.40
CA CYS A 124 16.62 -3.61 3.15
C CYS A 124 17.68 -3.51 2.03
N LEU A 125 18.53 -4.50 1.96
CA LEU A 125 19.29 -4.73 0.75
C LEU A 125 18.29 -4.81 -0.40
N LEU A 126 18.52 -4.12 -1.49
CA LEU A 126 17.68 -4.04 -2.71
C LEU A 126 17.16 -5.40 -3.21
N TYR A 127 17.65 -6.47 -2.68
CA TYR A 127 17.31 -7.85 -3.04
C TYR A 127 16.33 -8.55 -2.08
N THR A 128 15.94 -7.91 -0.98
CA THR A 128 15.11 -8.55 0.06
C THR A 128 13.67 -8.04 0.11
N SER A 129 13.41 -6.84 -0.37
CA SER A 129 12.03 -6.33 -0.48
C SER A 129 11.48 -6.67 -1.86
N PRO A 130 10.43 -7.51 -1.94
CA PRO A 130 9.83 -7.85 -3.21
C PRO A 130 9.16 -6.62 -3.82
N SER A 131 9.72 -6.10 -4.92
CA SER A 131 9.10 -5.08 -5.72
C SER A 131 8.61 -5.68 -7.05
N PRO A 132 7.38 -5.37 -7.48
CA PRO A 132 6.91 -5.78 -8.80
C PRO A 132 7.74 -5.22 -9.95
N ARG A 133 8.61 -4.24 -9.67
CA ARG A 133 9.48 -3.59 -10.64
C ARG A 133 10.91 -4.12 -10.63
N ASP A 134 11.26 -4.99 -9.68
CA ASP A 134 12.58 -5.56 -9.65
C ASP A 134 12.75 -6.45 -10.89
N PRO A 135 13.76 -6.20 -11.73
CA PRO A 135 14.02 -7.08 -12.86
C PRO A 135 14.32 -8.47 -12.30
N LYS A 136 13.58 -9.46 -12.79
CA LYS A 136 13.91 -10.85 -12.52
C LYS A 136 15.33 -11.07 -13.04
N THR A 137 16.28 -11.14 -12.14
CA THR A 137 17.60 -11.64 -12.46
C THR A 137 17.45 -13.13 -12.75
N SER A 138 17.42 -13.45 -14.03
CA SER A 138 17.53 -14.81 -14.54
C SER A 138 18.90 -15.40 -14.26
#